data_44cd27436ac5eea2fde90b679e09bf3e
#
_entry.id   44cd27436ac5eea2fde90b679e09bf3e
#
_cell.length_a   1.000
_cell.length_b   1.000
_cell.length_c   1.000
_cell.angle_alpha   90.00
_cell.angle_beta   90.00
_cell.angle_gamma   90.00
#
_symmetry.space_group_name_H-M   'P 1'
#
loop_
_entity.id
_entity.type
_entity.pdbx_description
1 polymer ?
#
loop_
_entity_poly.entity_id
_entity_poly.type
_entity_poly.pdbx_seq_one_letter_code
_entity_poly.pdbx_strand_id
1 'polypeptide(L)'
;MNEFHISLEDRPGALAECCEAIGAAGINIVSGAAMGDSSAALGVLVTVQSDETAAALDSVGVSYTMHSLHTAVLVDAPGSLGKFTRELANDGVNLRSIHIMKTDTSGV
;
A
#
# COMPACT_ATOMS: atom_id res chain seq x y z
N MET A 1 5.84 5.28 -8.20
CA MET A 1 5.53 4.33 -7.11
C MET A 1 4.37 3.44 -7.51
N ASN A 2 4.43 2.20 -7.10
CA ASN A 2 3.35 1.25 -7.30
C ASN A 2 2.91 0.65 -5.99
N GLU A 3 1.63 0.31 -5.94
CA GLU A 3 0.99 -0.32 -4.81
C GLU A 3 0.67 -1.75 -5.17
N PHE A 4 1.04 -2.68 -4.30
CA PHE A 4 0.78 -4.10 -4.47
C PHE A 4 -0.29 -4.53 -3.49
N HIS A 5 -1.38 -5.07 -4.00
CA HIS A 5 -2.44 -5.67 -3.20
C HIS A 5 -2.19 -7.18 -3.18
N ILE A 6 -1.82 -7.69 -2.02
CA ILE A 6 -1.36 -9.07 -1.87
C ILE A 6 -2.40 -9.87 -1.11
N SER A 7 -2.84 -10.97 -1.71
CA SER A 7 -3.74 -11.92 -1.03
C SER A 7 -2.90 -12.84 -0.15
N LEU A 8 -3.17 -12.84 1.14
CA LEU A 8 -2.43 -13.61 2.13
C LEU A 8 -3.33 -14.61 2.84
N GLU A 9 -2.75 -15.68 3.33
CA GLU A 9 -3.39 -16.52 4.33
C GLU A 9 -3.36 -15.77 5.66
N ASP A 10 -4.44 -15.82 6.42
CA ASP A 10 -4.49 -15.19 7.74
C ASP A 10 -3.84 -16.11 8.76
N ARG A 11 -2.51 -16.14 8.77
CA ARG A 11 -1.68 -16.96 9.65
C ARG A 11 -0.40 -16.25 10.02
N PRO A 12 0.22 -16.61 11.15
CA PRO A 12 1.53 -16.09 11.49
C PRO A 12 2.54 -16.36 10.39
N GLY A 13 3.33 -15.36 10.02
CA GLY A 13 4.42 -15.47 9.06
C GLY A 13 4.04 -15.21 7.61
N ALA A 14 2.76 -15.15 7.25
CA ALA A 14 2.37 -14.93 5.85
C ALA A 14 2.88 -13.58 5.33
N LEU A 15 2.67 -12.51 6.07
CA LEU A 15 3.18 -11.19 5.69
C LEU A 15 4.71 -11.12 5.81
N ALA A 16 5.26 -11.76 6.82
CA ALA A 16 6.72 -11.78 7.03
C ALA A 16 7.45 -12.37 5.84
N GLU A 17 6.95 -13.45 5.27
CA GLU A 17 7.54 -14.10 4.10
C GLU A 17 7.65 -13.14 2.91
N CYS A 18 6.60 -12.35 2.68
CA CYS A 18 6.60 -11.35 1.61
C CYS A 18 7.60 -10.23 1.88
N CYS A 19 7.60 -9.69 3.10
CA CYS A 19 8.50 -8.60 3.47
C CYS A 19 9.97 -9.04 3.46
N GLU A 20 10.25 -10.26 3.88
CA GLU A 20 11.59 -10.81 3.84
C GLU A 20 12.09 -10.99 2.41
N ALA A 21 11.25 -11.49 1.51
CA ALA A 21 11.61 -11.64 0.09
C ALA A 21 11.90 -10.28 -0.56
N ILE A 22 11.10 -9.27 -0.28
CA ILE A 22 11.31 -7.91 -0.78
C ILE A 22 12.60 -7.33 -0.22
N GLY A 23 12.84 -7.50 1.07
CA GLY A 23 14.07 -7.04 1.72
C GLY A 23 15.32 -7.73 1.19
N ALA A 24 15.25 -9.05 0.94
CA ALA A 24 16.36 -9.81 0.38
C ALA A 24 16.73 -9.34 -1.03
N ALA A 25 15.76 -8.81 -1.77
CA ALA A 25 16.00 -8.22 -3.09
C ALA A 25 16.57 -6.79 -3.03
N GLY A 26 16.79 -6.26 -1.83
CA GLY A 26 17.33 -4.92 -1.64
C GLY A 26 16.30 -3.80 -1.84
N ILE A 27 15.02 -4.11 -1.74
CA ILE A 27 13.94 -3.16 -1.97
C ILE A 27 13.43 -2.63 -0.64
N ASN A 28 13.29 -1.31 -0.54
CA ASN A 28 12.69 -0.67 0.62
C ASN A 28 11.18 -0.53 0.44
N ILE A 29 10.43 -0.92 1.46
CA ILE A 29 8.99 -0.73 1.50
C ILE A 29 8.73 0.70 2.02
N VAL A 30 8.13 1.52 1.16
CA VAL A 30 7.88 2.94 1.47
C VAL A 30 6.69 3.11 2.41
N SER A 31 5.66 2.31 2.19
CA SER A 31 4.43 2.38 2.98
C SER A 31 3.73 1.03 2.89
N GLY A 32 2.87 0.74 3.86
CA GLY A 32 2.13 -0.49 3.84
C GLY A 32 1.05 -0.55 4.90
N ALA A 33 0.14 -1.47 4.68
CA ALA A 33 -0.91 -1.82 5.62
C ALA A 33 -1.32 -3.26 5.40
N ALA A 34 -1.90 -3.89 6.41
CA ALA A 34 -2.42 -5.23 6.28
C ALA A 34 -3.65 -5.39 7.17
N MET A 35 -4.61 -6.17 6.70
CA MET A 35 -5.81 -6.49 7.45
C MET A 35 -6.16 -7.94 7.27
N GLY A 36 -6.61 -8.59 8.37
CA GLY A 36 -7.11 -9.95 8.34
C GLY A 36 -8.48 -10.03 8.98
N ASP A 37 -9.28 -11.00 8.55
CA ASP A 37 -10.63 -11.21 9.08
C ASP A 37 -10.87 -12.67 9.50
N SER A 38 -9.82 -13.39 9.82
CA SER A 38 -9.80 -14.80 10.22
C SER A 38 -10.01 -15.80 9.08
N SER A 39 -10.47 -15.37 7.90
CA SER A 39 -10.61 -16.26 6.74
C SER A 39 -9.58 -15.93 5.67
N ALA A 40 -9.24 -14.66 5.52
CA ALA A 40 -8.28 -14.16 4.55
C ALA A 40 -7.62 -12.90 5.07
N ALA A 41 -6.51 -12.53 4.49
CA ALA A 41 -5.81 -11.29 4.81
C ALA A 41 -5.43 -10.57 3.52
N LEU A 42 -5.38 -9.26 3.60
CA LEU A 42 -4.95 -8.40 2.53
C LEU A 42 -3.76 -7.58 3.00
N GLY A 43 -2.66 -7.66 2.25
CA GLY A 43 -1.51 -6.80 2.43
C GLY A 43 -1.48 -5.75 1.33
N VAL A 44 -1.15 -4.52 1.69
CA VAL A 44 -0.97 -3.43 0.73
C VAL A 44 0.41 -2.86 0.97
N LEU A 45 1.30 -3.00 -0.01
CA LEU A 45 2.68 -2.54 0.09
C LEU A 45 2.99 -1.59 -1.05
N VAL A 46 3.76 -0.54 -0.75
CA VAL A 46 4.17 0.46 -1.72
C VAL A 46 5.69 0.43 -1.86
N THR A 47 6.16 0.29 -3.08
CA THR A 47 7.59 0.32 -3.41
C THR A 47 7.82 1.19 -4.65
N VAL A 48 9.08 1.54 -4.89
CA VAL A 48 9.48 2.28 -6.09
C VAL A 48 9.91 1.33 -7.20
N GLN A 49 10.60 0.25 -6.86
CA GLN A 49 11.09 -0.74 -7.83
C GLN A 49 10.00 -1.80 -8.09
N SER A 50 9.11 -1.51 -9.04
CA SER A 50 7.93 -2.35 -9.24
C SER A 50 8.26 -3.72 -9.84
N ASP A 51 9.16 -3.80 -10.82
CA ASP A 51 9.48 -5.07 -11.46
C ASP A 51 10.20 -6.03 -10.50
N GLU A 52 11.13 -5.50 -9.72
CA GLU A 52 11.86 -6.27 -8.72
C GLU A 52 10.95 -6.73 -7.58
N THR A 53 10.00 -5.87 -7.19
CA THR A 53 9.01 -6.23 -6.17
C THR A 53 8.10 -7.36 -6.66
N ALA A 54 7.63 -7.26 -7.90
CA ALA A 54 6.82 -8.31 -8.50
C ALA A 54 7.57 -9.65 -8.54
N ALA A 55 8.84 -9.62 -8.94
CA ALA A 55 9.67 -10.83 -8.96
C ALA A 55 9.84 -11.43 -7.56
N ALA A 56 10.03 -10.59 -6.54
CA ALA A 56 10.15 -11.05 -5.17
C ALA A 56 8.86 -11.70 -4.68
N LEU A 57 7.71 -11.12 -4.98
CA LEU A 57 6.41 -11.69 -4.62
C LEU A 57 6.14 -12.99 -5.38
N ASP A 58 6.51 -13.06 -6.65
CA ASP A 58 6.40 -14.29 -7.43
C ASP A 58 7.21 -15.43 -6.80
N SER A 59 8.38 -15.11 -6.26
CA SER A 59 9.25 -16.13 -5.63
C SER A 59 8.62 -16.73 -4.37
N VAL A 60 7.74 -16.01 -3.70
CA VAL A 60 7.02 -16.50 -2.52
C VAL A 60 5.76 -17.26 -2.91
N GLY A 61 5.26 -17.04 -4.14
CA GLY A 61 4.07 -17.75 -4.64
C GLY A 61 2.76 -17.13 -4.21
N VAL A 62 2.75 -15.87 -3.78
CA VAL A 62 1.51 -15.17 -3.41
C VAL A 62 0.81 -14.59 -4.63
N SER A 63 -0.50 -14.48 -4.56
CA SER A 63 -1.29 -13.77 -5.55
C SER A 63 -1.32 -12.28 -5.22
N TYR A 64 -1.13 -11.44 -6.22
CA TYR A 64 -1.15 -9.99 -6.02
C TYR A 64 -1.64 -9.27 -7.27
N THR A 65 -2.08 -8.04 -7.10
CA THR A 65 -2.31 -7.10 -8.19
C THR A 65 -1.45 -5.87 -7.95
N MET A 66 -1.05 -5.22 -9.05
CA MET A 66 -0.21 -4.03 -9.00
C MET A 66 -0.97 -2.84 -9.57
N HIS A 67 -0.91 -1.72 -8.88
CA HIS A 67 -1.60 -0.49 -9.29
C HIS A 67 -0.65 0.70 -9.20
N SER A 68 -0.79 1.62 -10.14
CA SER A 68 -0.10 2.90 -10.06
C SER A 68 -0.65 3.70 -8.89
N LEU A 69 0.24 4.31 -8.13
CA LEU A 69 -0.10 5.11 -6.98
C LEU A 69 0.16 6.58 -7.27
N HIS A 70 -0.82 7.43 -6.98
CA HIS A 70 -0.69 8.87 -7.06
C HIS A 70 -0.61 9.45 -5.65
N THR A 71 0.26 10.43 -5.47
CA THR A 71 0.44 11.08 -4.18
C THR A 71 -0.16 12.48 -4.22
N ALA A 72 -0.71 12.88 -3.08
CA ALA A 72 -1.19 14.25 -2.88
C ALA A 72 -0.69 14.75 -1.54
N VAL A 73 -0.41 16.04 -1.45
CA VAL A 73 0.01 16.67 -0.21
C VAL A 73 -1.15 17.51 0.31
N LEU A 74 -1.58 17.22 1.52
CA LEU A 74 -2.68 17.91 2.18
C LEU A 74 -2.17 18.61 3.44
N VAL A 75 -2.83 19.70 3.80
CA VAL A 75 -2.59 20.31 5.10
C VAL A 75 -3.02 19.33 6.20
N ASP A 76 -2.19 19.12 7.19
CA ASP A 76 -2.50 18.23 8.32
C ASP A 76 -3.41 18.97 9.30
N ALA A 77 -4.70 18.97 9.01
CA ALA A 77 -5.71 19.64 9.80
C ALA A 77 -7.03 18.87 9.75
N PRO A 78 -7.87 19.01 10.78
CA PRO A 78 -9.19 18.35 10.75
C PRO A 78 -9.98 18.76 9.50
N GLY A 79 -10.54 17.77 8.83
CA GLY A 79 -11.36 17.97 7.65
C GLY A 79 -10.63 17.98 6.32
N SER A 80 -9.28 18.07 6.29
CA SER A 80 -8.53 18.12 5.03
C SER A 80 -8.75 16.88 4.17
N LEU A 81 -8.70 15.69 4.76
CA LEU A 81 -8.92 14.46 4.01
C LEU A 81 -10.34 14.37 3.50
N GLY A 82 -11.32 14.76 4.31
CA GLY A 82 -12.72 14.78 3.91
C GLY A 82 -12.96 15.69 2.71
N LYS A 83 -12.37 16.88 2.72
CA LYS A 83 -12.48 17.82 1.61
C LYS A 83 -11.86 17.25 0.34
N PHE A 84 -10.67 16.68 0.43
CA PHE A 84 -9.98 16.09 -0.71
C PHE A 84 -10.78 14.93 -1.32
N THR A 85 -11.26 14.02 -0.50
CA THR A 85 -12.02 12.88 -0.98
C THR A 85 -13.37 13.31 -1.57
N ARG A 86 -13.99 14.37 -1.05
CA ARG A 86 -15.20 14.94 -1.63
C ARG A 86 -14.95 15.54 -3.02
N GLU A 87 -13.84 16.23 -3.19
CA GLU A 87 -13.46 16.77 -4.49
C GLU A 87 -13.27 15.66 -5.52
N LEU A 88 -12.61 14.57 -5.14
CA LEU A 88 -12.43 13.40 -6.02
C LEU A 88 -13.79 12.78 -6.38
N ALA A 89 -14.69 12.66 -5.40
CA ALA A 89 -16.02 12.12 -5.64
C ALA A 89 -16.83 12.98 -6.61
N ASN A 90 -16.72 14.31 -6.48
CA ASN A 90 -17.40 15.24 -7.38
C ASN A 90 -16.89 15.13 -8.81
N ASP A 91 -15.63 14.75 -8.97
CA ASP A 91 -15.01 14.52 -10.29
C ASP A 91 -15.28 13.10 -10.82
N GLY A 92 -16.07 12.31 -10.11
CA GLY A 92 -16.41 10.95 -10.52
C GLY A 92 -15.35 9.91 -10.24
N VAL A 93 -14.36 10.23 -9.41
CA VAL A 93 -13.27 9.31 -9.09
C VAL A 93 -13.71 8.36 -7.98
N ASN A 94 -13.63 7.06 -8.26
CA ASN A 94 -13.84 6.02 -7.26
C ASN A 94 -12.48 5.57 -6.72
N LEU A 95 -12.27 5.77 -5.43
CA LEU A 95 -11.02 5.39 -4.79
C LEU A 95 -10.98 3.88 -4.54
N ARG A 96 -9.91 3.24 -5.00
CA ARG A 96 -9.65 1.81 -4.71
C ARG A 96 -8.93 1.65 -3.39
N SER A 97 -8.02 2.58 -3.11
CA SER A 97 -7.28 2.61 -1.85
C SER A 97 -6.85 4.04 -1.57
N ILE A 98 -6.69 4.32 -0.30
CA ILE A 98 -6.13 5.59 0.17
C ILE A 98 -5.45 5.31 1.51
N HIS A 99 -4.26 5.86 1.70
CA HIS A 99 -3.57 5.75 2.97
C HIS A 99 -2.63 6.92 3.18
N ILE A 100 -2.40 7.21 4.43
CA ILE A 100 -1.50 8.28 4.83
C ILE A 100 -0.09 7.69 4.85
N MET A 101 0.80 8.24 4.03
CA MET A 101 2.18 7.75 3.93
C MET A 101 3.13 8.45 4.88
N LYS A 102 2.91 9.74 5.11
CA LYS A 102 3.78 10.55 5.96
C LYS A 102 2.99 11.70 6.55
N THR A 103 3.17 11.94 7.82
CA THR A 103 2.63 13.12 8.50
C THR A 103 3.79 13.96 9.02
N ASP A 104 3.75 15.26 8.72
CA ASP A 104 4.77 16.20 9.15
C ASP A 104 4.10 17.34 9.92
N THR A 105 4.36 17.43 11.21
CA THR A 105 3.78 18.44 12.09
C THR A 105 4.40 19.83 11.91
N SER A 106 5.51 19.93 11.17
CA SER A 106 6.10 21.23 10.86
C SER A 106 5.33 21.98 9.77
N GLY A 107 4.39 21.33 9.10
CA GLY A 107 3.61 21.90 8.02
C GLY A 107 4.32 21.91 6.66
N VAL A 108 5.37 21.15 6.54
CA VAL A 108 6.15 21.08 5.30
C VAL A 108 6.15 19.67 4.74
#